data_c889160c1b16d87885b1fe29dd5ae7c9
#
_entry.id   c889160c1b16d87885b1fe29dd5ae7c9
#
_cell.length_a   1.000
_cell.length_b   1.000
_cell.length_c   1.000
_cell.angle_alpha   90.00
_cell.angle_beta   90.00
_cell.angle_gamma   90.00
#
_symmetry.space_group_name_H-M   'P 1'
#
loop_
_entity.id
_entity.type
_entity.pdbx_description
1 polymer ?
#
loop_
_entity_poly.entity_id
_entity_poly.type
_entity_poly.pdbx_seq_one_letter_code
_entity_poly.pdbx_strand_id
1 'polypeptide(L)'
;MDFLETAKNLETGHGHGIITYLDFNLDPSTSDKDYPHLKLMTNTKNVELQTYQVKSKIDEDIIADLKVFHSVDGEEMVRSVLESEALINRHRKLLDVYIGLSEESEKEMLTGWRKTLKKIFPKIRYKTYLVNNSMEGSKLLIYSIIRISNLIGARSRRGPANFIICNGQVGALIQDHPSFVFANSNMSISLSDKIRSIGSIGGNIEVFVNPFQRFTDNNIIVGRKTQEYEPGVYIVENKGSKEILETAMWEEDKMIKTKSLIERLSFVQTKNSSRNFMKFEVEFTKKPLWRRMLFI
;
A
#
# COMPACT_ATOMS: atom_id res chain seq x y z
N MET A 1 12.92 2.68 1.31
CA MET A 1 12.14 1.56 1.92
C MET A 1 11.32 0.87 0.84
N ASP A 2 11.26 -0.45 0.81
CA ASP A 2 10.37 -1.16 -0.11
C ASP A 2 8.91 -1.05 0.39
N PHE A 3 7.95 -0.95 -0.54
CA PHE A 3 6.53 -0.88 -0.19
C PHE A 3 6.05 -2.11 0.60
N LEU A 4 6.60 -3.29 0.29
CA LEU A 4 6.28 -4.52 1.02
C LEU A 4 6.74 -4.52 2.48
N GLU A 5 7.74 -3.71 2.82
CA GLU A 5 8.21 -3.55 4.21
C GLU A 5 7.20 -2.80 5.10
N THR A 6 6.14 -2.22 4.52
CA THR A 6 5.02 -1.66 5.30
C THR A 6 4.18 -2.73 5.99
N ALA A 7 4.25 -3.98 5.52
CA ALA A 7 3.69 -5.16 6.17
C ALA A 7 4.82 -6.05 6.71
N LYS A 8 4.50 -6.97 7.62
CA LYS A 8 5.47 -7.93 8.16
C LYS A 8 5.38 -9.25 7.43
N ASN A 9 6.52 -9.75 6.94
CA ASN A 9 6.60 -11.07 6.34
C ASN A 9 6.67 -12.15 7.42
N LEU A 10 5.89 -13.22 7.25
CA LEU A 10 5.91 -14.43 8.05
C LEU A 10 6.03 -15.64 7.14
N GLU A 11 6.98 -16.50 7.43
CA GLU A 11 7.12 -17.80 6.76
C GLU A 11 6.37 -18.89 7.52
N THR A 12 5.57 -19.67 6.81
CA THR A 12 4.87 -20.84 7.37
C THR A 12 5.31 -22.11 6.67
N GLY A 13 5.26 -23.25 7.35
CA GLY A 13 5.45 -24.57 6.73
C GLY A 13 4.13 -25.05 6.11
N HIS A 14 4.21 -25.64 4.92
CA HIS A 14 3.14 -26.40 4.22
C HIS A 14 1.70 -25.82 4.24
N GLY A 15 1.36 -25.02 3.23
CA GLY A 15 0.00 -24.74 2.72
C GLY A 15 -1.07 -24.15 3.64
N HIS A 16 -1.07 -24.51 4.90
CA HIS A 16 -1.93 -23.97 5.96
C HIS A 16 -1.08 -23.56 7.14
N GLY A 17 -1.19 -22.30 7.56
CA GLY A 17 -0.42 -21.76 8.67
C GLY A 17 -1.31 -21.31 9.82
N ILE A 18 -0.87 -21.57 11.04
CA ILE A 18 -1.41 -20.93 12.22
C ILE A 18 -0.50 -19.76 12.54
N ILE A 19 -1.03 -18.55 12.43
CA ILE A 19 -0.32 -17.34 12.84
C ILE A 19 -0.70 -17.01 14.25
N THR A 20 0.31 -16.85 15.10
CA THR A 20 0.15 -16.31 16.44
C THR A 20 0.70 -14.89 16.46
N TYR A 21 -0.14 -13.92 16.78
CA TYR A 21 0.27 -12.53 16.93
C TYR A 21 -0.10 -11.99 18.30
N LEU A 22 0.72 -11.08 18.78
CA LEU A 22 0.51 -10.40 20.05
C LEU A 22 -0.41 -9.19 19.82
N ASP A 23 -1.47 -9.10 20.63
CA ASP A 23 -2.33 -7.95 20.68
C ASP A 23 -2.21 -7.31 22.06
N PHE A 24 -1.82 -6.04 22.08
CA PHE A 24 -1.73 -5.26 23.30
C PHE A 24 -3.01 -4.46 23.46
N ASN A 25 -3.87 -4.86 24.36
CA ASN A 25 -5.06 -4.09 24.68
C ASN A 25 -4.80 -3.26 25.94
N LEU A 26 -4.73 -1.95 25.78
CA LEU A 26 -4.85 -1.01 26.88
C LEU A 26 -6.34 -0.91 27.23
N ASP A 27 -6.79 -1.69 28.19
CA ASP A 27 -8.15 -1.60 28.70
C ASP A 27 -8.23 -0.52 29.78
N PRO A 28 -8.83 0.66 29.47
CA PRO A 28 -9.00 1.70 30.47
C PRO A 28 -10.08 1.37 31.52
N SER A 29 -10.87 0.32 31.31
CA SER A 29 -11.99 -0.06 32.18
C SER A 29 -11.56 -0.86 33.41
N THR A 30 -10.37 -1.44 33.41
CA THR A 30 -9.79 -2.16 34.55
C THR A 30 -8.81 -1.26 35.31
N SER A 31 -9.23 -0.06 35.68
CA SER A 31 -8.45 0.74 36.61
C SER A 31 -8.67 0.26 38.02
N ASP A 32 -7.79 -0.55 38.53
CA ASP A 32 -7.45 -0.40 39.94
C ASP A 32 -6.94 1.03 40.10
N LYS A 33 -7.35 1.73 41.14
CA LYS A 33 -7.28 3.18 41.26
C LYS A 33 -5.90 3.83 41.00
N ASP A 34 -4.84 3.03 40.86
CA ASP A 34 -3.47 3.55 40.83
C ASP A 34 -2.67 3.33 39.56
N TYR A 35 -2.96 2.30 38.70
CA TYR A 35 -2.14 2.03 37.51
C TYR A 35 -2.94 1.43 36.34
N PRO A 36 -2.69 1.88 35.10
CA PRO A 36 -3.27 1.26 33.92
C PRO A 36 -2.65 -0.14 33.67
N HIS A 37 -3.49 -1.15 33.59
CA HIS A 37 -3.04 -2.51 33.28
C HIS A 37 -2.88 -2.72 31.78
N LEU A 38 -1.68 -3.19 31.38
CA LEU A 38 -1.42 -3.67 30.03
C LEU A 38 -1.77 -5.16 29.95
N LYS A 39 -2.80 -5.49 29.20
CA LYS A 39 -3.17 -6.90 28.94
C LYS A 39 -2.53 -7.37 27.65
N LEU A 40 -1.58 -8.29 27.77
CA LEU A 40 -1.01 -8.99 26.64
C LEU A 40 -1.93 -10.14 26.26
N MET A 41 -2.40 -10.15 25.02
CA MET A 41 -3.25 -11.21 24.47
C MET A 41 -2.56 -11.84 23.27
N THR A 42 -2.47 -13.16 23.25
CA THR A 42 -2.05 -13.91 22.06
C THR A 42 -3.31 -14.30 21.28
N ASN A 43 -3.36 -13.91 20.03
CA ASN A 43 -4.41 -14.30 19.11
C ASN A 43 -3.84 -15.28 18.08
N THR A 44 -4.58 -16.35 17.82
CA THR A 44 -4.26 -17.31 16.77
C THR A 44 -5.25 -17.20 15.62
N LYS A 45 -4.77 -17.23 14.39
CA LYS A 45 -5.61 -17.21 13.19
C LYS A 45 -5.12 -18.29 12.21
N ASN A 46 -6.05 -19.12 11.76
CA ASN A 46 -5.78 -20.03 10.66
C ASN A 46 -5.72 -19.24 9.34
N VAL A 47 -4.70 -19.48 8.55
CA VAL A 47 -4.47 -18.80 7.29
C VAL A 47 -4.41 -19.81 6.15
N GLU A 48 -5.24 -19.60 5.15
CA GLU A 48 -5.18 -20.33 3.90
C GLU A 48 -4.35 -19.51 2.90
N LEU A 49 -3.34 -20.15 2.33
CA LEU A 49 -2.48 -19.53 1.32
C LEU A 49 -3.17 -19.57 -0.03
N GLN A 50 -3.24 -18.44 -0.69
CA GLN A 50 -3.73 -18.32 -2.05
C GLN A 50 -2.60 -18.52 -3.04
N THR A 51 -2.86 -19.27 -4.10
CA THR A 51 -1.89 -19.50 -5.18
C THR A 51 -2.03 -18.41 -6.24
N TYR A 52 -0.95 -17.72 -6.52
CA TYR A 52 -0.83 -16.75 -7.60
C TYR A 52 0.10 -17.31 -8.66
N GLN A 53 -0.32 -17.23 -9.91
CA GLN A 53 0.46 -17.74 -11.04
C GLN A 53 0.57 -16.67 -12.12
N VAL A 54 1.81 -16.39 -12.53
CA VAL A 54 2.12 -15.56 -13.69
C VAL A 54 2.73 -16.46 -14.74
N LYS A 55 2.26 -16.36 -15.99
CA LYS A 55 2.72 -17.19 -17.10
C LYS A 55 3.25 -16.32 -18.24
N SER A 56 4.34 -16.77 -18.85
CA SER A 56 4.85 -16.22 -20.10
C SER A 56 4.99 -17.35 -21.12
N LYS A 57 4.53 -17.11 -22.34
CA LYS A 57 4.74 -18.00 -23.49
C LYS A 57 5.82 -17.37 -24.38
N ILE A 58 6.81 -18.13 -24.79
CA ILE A 58 7.90 -17.67 -25.62
C ILE A 58 8.21 -18.71 -26.66
N ASP A 59 8.39 -18.23 -27.87
CA ASP A 59 8.89 -19.00 -29.00
C ASP A 59 10.39 -19.25 -28.82
N GLU A 60 10.84 -20.49 -29.00
CA GLU A 60 12.26 -20.85 -28.87
C GLU A 60 13.14 -20.18 -29.90
N ASP A 61 12.61 -19.97 -31.12
CA ASP A 61 13.32 -19.27 -32.18
C ASP A 61 13.64 -17.81 -31.77
N ILE A 62 12.70 -17.14 -31.08
CA ILE A 62 12.93 -15.78 -30.56
C ILE A 62 14.03 -15.77 -29.50
N ILE A 63 14.12 -16.78 -28.64
CA ILE A 63 15.18 -16.90 -27.63
C ILE A 63 16.54 -17.07 -28.32
N ALA A 64 16.60 -17.91 -29.37
CA ALA A 64 17.81 -18.13 -30.12
C ALA A 64 18.27 -16.85 -30.86
N ASP A 65 17.34 -16.13 -31.47
CA ASP A 65 17.60 -14.86 -32.16
C ASP A 65 18.10 -13.77 -31.23
N LEU A 66 17.50 -13.62 -30.03
CA LEU A 66 17.95 -12.69 -29.00
C LEU A 66 19.40 -12.96 -28.58
N LYS A 67 19.77 -14.24 -28.46
CA LYS A 67 21.13 -14.62 -28.09
C LYS A 67 22.12 -14.34 -29.21
N VAL A 68 21.76 -14.62 -30.46
CA VAL A 68 22.66 -14.47 -31.64
C VAL A 68 22.80 -13.01 -32.03
N PHE A 69 21.71 -12.24 -32.15
CA PHE A 69 21.73 -10.89 -32.68
C PHE A 69 21.92 -9.80 -31.61
N HIS A 70 21.49 -10.05 -30.36
CA HIS A 70 21.50 -9.05 -29.30
C HIS A 70 22.41 -9.42 -28.13
N SER A 71 23.01 -10.61 -28.11
CA SER A 71 23.84 -11.12 -27.01
C SER A 71 23.08 -11.09 -25.65
N VAL A 72 21.74 -11.22 -25.69
CA VAL A 72 20.86 -11.20 -24.52
C VAL A 72 20.41 -12.63 -24.23
N ASP A 73 20.50 -13.04 -22.97
CA ASP A 73 19.88 -14.29 -22.53
C ASP A 73 18.36 -14.11 -22.40
N GLY A 74 17.62 -14.62 -23.42
CA GLY A 74 16.17 -14.51 -23.46
C GLY A 74 15.49 -15.23 -22.28
N GLU A 75 16.08 -16.30 -21.77
CA GLU A 75 15.52 -17.03 -20.63
C GLU A 75 15.62 -16.24 -19.31
N GLU A 76 16.76 -15.59 -19.07
CA GLU A 76 16.95 -14.74 -17.90
C GLU A 76 16.08 -13.49 -17.97
N MET A 77 15.95 -12.90 -19.18
CA MET A 77 15.05 -11.78 -19.41
C MET A 77 13.60 -12.12 -19.03
N VAL A 78 13.10 -13.26 -19.49
CA VAL A 78 11.75 -13.73 -19.17
C VAL A 78 11.56 -13.98 -17.68
N ARG A 79 12.54 -14.58 -17.05
CA ARG A 79 12.54 -14.80 -15.60
C ARG A 79 12.44 -13.48 -14.85
N SER A 80 13.22 -12.47 -15.23
CA SER A 80 13.17 -11.15 -14.59
C SER A 80 11.83 -10.45 -14.78
N VAL A 81 11.20 -10.60 -15.96
CA VAL A 81 9.85 -10.08 -16.22
C VAL A 81 8.80 -10.78 -15.35
N LEU A 82 8.85 -12.11 -15.24
CA LEU A 82 7.93 -12.87 -14.38
C LEU A 82 8.07 -12.47 -12.91
N GLU A 83 9.30 -12.30 -12.42
CA GLU A 83 9.56 -11.85 -11.05
C GLU A 83 9.05 -10.41 -10.82
N SER A 84 9.21 -9.53 -11.80
CA SER A 84 8.68 -8.16 -11.75
C SER A 84 7.15 -8.14 -11.70
N GLU A 85 6.48 -8.92 -12.54
CA GLU A 85 5.02 -9.03 -12.55
C GLU A 85 4.46 -9.65 -11.25
N ALA A 86 5.15 -10.63 -10.70
CA ALA A 86 4.79 -11.19 -9.40
C ALA A 86 4.88 -10.14 -8.29
N LEU A 87 5.96 -9.34 -8.29
CA LEU A 87 6.12 -8.24 -7.35
C LEU A 87 5.02 -7.18 -7.49
N ILE A 88 4.67 -6.81 -8.74
CA ILE A 88 3.57 -5.90 -9.04
C ILE A 88 2.25 -6.42 -8.48
N ASN A 89 1.96 -7.71 -8.66
CA ASN A 89 0.77 -8.34 -8.12
C ASN A 89 0.74 -8.32 -6.58
N ARG A 90 1.86 -8.55 -5.92
CA ARG A 90 1.98 -8.43 -4.46
C ARG A 90 1.67 -6.99 -4.01
N HIS A 91 2.20 -5.98 -4.70
CA HIS A 91 1.93 -4.57 -4.41
C HIS A 91 0.45 -4.23 -4.55
N ARG A 92 -0.20 -4.70 -5.63
CA ARG A 92 -1.64 -4.48 -5.85
C ARG A 92 -2.49 -5.11 -4.73
N LYS A 93 -2.19 -6.34 -4.35
CA LYS A 93 -2.92 -7.05 -3.28
C LYS A 93 -2.75 -6.39 -1.92
N LEU A 94 -1.53 -5.99 -1.57
CA LEU A 94 -1.29 -5.26 -0.33
C LEU A 94 -2.03 -3.92 -0.31
N LEU A 95 -2.05 -3.22 -1.44
CA LEU A 95 -2.81 -1.98 -1.60
C LEU A 95 -4.31 -2.20 -1.40
N ASP A 96 -4.88 -3.25 -1.99
CA ASP A 96 -6.30 -3.60 -1.82
C ASP A 96 -6.64 -3.83 -0.34
N VAL A 97 -5.74 -4.48 0.40
CA VAL A 97 -5.87 -4.68 1.85
C VAL A 97 -5.88 -3.33 2.59
N TYR A 98 -4.98 -2.41 2.26
CA TYR A 98 -4.93 -1.09 2.89
C TYR A 98 -6.15 -0.23 2.55
N ILE A 99 -6.67 -0.33 1.33
CA ILE A 99 -7.93 0.31 0.94
C ILE A 99 -9.08 -0.23 1.80
N GLY A 100 -9.20 -1.55 1.92
CA GLY A 100 -10.22 -2.20 2.75
C GLY A 100 -10.16 -1.77 4.20
N LEU A 101 -8.96 -1.78 4.81
CA LEU A 101 -8.73 -1.32 6.19
C LEU A 101 -9.09 0.16 6.38
N SER A 102 -8.77 1.01 5.41
CA SER A 102 -9.10 2.43 5.48
C SER A 102 -10.61 2.68 5.40
N GLU A 103 -11.34 1.88 4.61
CA GLU A 103 -12.81 1.95 4.53
C GLU A 103 -13.47 1.41 5.80
N GLU A 104 -12.95 0.35 6.39
CA GLU A 104 -13.39 -0.16 7.69
C GLU A 104 -13.18 0.88 8.79
N SER A 105 -12.01 1.52 8.82
CA SER A 105 -11.69 2.63 9.70
C SER A 105 -12.69 3.77 9.58
N GLU A 106 -13.07 4.12 8.37
CA GLU A 106 -14.07 5.17 8.12
C GLU A 106 -15.46 4.78 8.67
N LYS A 107 -15.85 3.51 8.52
CA LYS A 107 -17.11 2.98 9.09
C LYS A 107 -17.12 3.04 10.62
N GLU A 108 -16.02 2.67 11.27
CA GLU A 108 -15.88 2.72 12.72
C GLU A 108 -15.98 4.14 13.29
N MET A 109 -15.41 5.14 12.58
CA MET A 109 -15.45 6.53 13.02
C MET A 109 -16.84 7.16 12.95
N LEU A 110 -17.75 6.58 12.18
CA LEU A 110 -19.11 7.07 12.01
C LEU A 110 -20.01 6.45 13.09
N THR A 111 -20.13 7.09 14.24
CA THR A 111 -21.02 6.68 15.33
C THR A 111 -22.25 7.59 15.43
N GLY A 112 -23.39 7.02 15.90
CA GLY A 112 -24.62 7.77 16.19
C GLY A 112 -25.23 8.47 14.97
N TRP A 113 -25.61 9.74 15.13
CA TRP A 113 -26.28 10.55 14.11
C TRP A 113 -25.46 10.75 12.84
N ARG A 114 -24.12 10.69 12.93
CA ARG A 114 -23.23 10.74 11.75
C ARG A 114 -23.39 9.52 10.84
N LYS A 115 -23.68 8.34 11.39
CA LYS A 115 -23.99 7.14 10.58
C LYS A 115 -25.27 7.35 9.76
N THR A 116 -26.28 7.98 10.36
CA THR A 116 -27.54 8.31 9.68
C THR A 116 -27.31 9.34 8.59
N LEU A 117 -26.52 10.39 8.85
CA LEU A 117 -26.16 11.38 7.85
C LEU A 117 -25.37 10.80 6.68
N LYS A 118 -24.43 9.86 6.93
CA LYS A 118 -23.71 9.18 5.84
C LYS A 118 -24.65 8.33 4.98
N LYS A 119 -25.70 7.74 5.55
CA LYS A 119 -26.72 6.99 4.81
C LYS A 119 -27.51 7.88 3.89
N ILE A 120 -27.81 9.12 4.34
CA ILE A 120 -28.53 10.15 3.55
C ILE A 120 -27.59 10.88 2.58
N PHE A 121 -26.34 11.17 3.02
CA PHE A 121 -25.31 11.87 2.26
C PHE A 121 -24.06 10.99 2.14
N PRO A 122 -24.01 10.02 1.20
CA PRO A 122 -22.90 9.08 1.08
C PRO A 122 -21.54 9.72 0.75
N LYS A 123 -21.54 11.02 0.40
CA LYS A 123 -20.34 11.79 0.05
C LYS A 123 -19.67 12.52 1.24
N ILE A 124 -20.12 12.32 2.47
CA ILE A 124 -19.41 12.86 3.65
C ILE A 124 -18.14 12.01 3.87
N ARG A 125 -17.09 12.35 3.14
CA ARG A 125 -15.72 11.80 3.32
C ARG A 125 -14.86 12.91 3.92
N TYR A 126 -13.76 12.50 4.55
CA TYR A 126 -12.70 13.48 4.87
C TYR A 126 -12.17 14.03 3.55
N LYS A 127 -12.48 15.29 3.28
CA LYS A 127 -12.05 15.98 2.06
C LYS A 127 -11.13 17.14 2.44
N THR A 128 -10.07 17.29 1.70
CA THR A 128 -9.25 18.48 1.69
C THR A 128 -9.41 19.17 0.35
N TYR A 129 -9.80 20.44 0.40
CA TYR A 129 -9.95 21.26 -0.80
C TYR A 129 -8.65 22.03 -1.02
N LEU A 130 -7.97 21.74 -2.12
CA LEU A 130 -6.79 22.49 -2.54
C LEU A 130 -7.19 23.57 -3.53
N VAL A 131 -6.91 24.81 -3.17
CA VAL A 131 -7.12 25.97 -4.05
C VAL A 131 -5.87 26.16 -4.88
N ASN A 132 -5.92 25.75 -6.16
CA ASN A 132 -4.83 25.82 -7.15
C ASN A 132 -3.57 24.99 -6.81
N ASN A 133 -2.81 24.60 -7.85
CA ASN A 133 -1.45 24.01 -7.74
C ASN A 133 -0.42 25.02 -7.23
N SER A 134 -0.74 25.78 -6.20
CA SER A 134 0.12 26.80 -5.61
C SER A 134 0.80 26.29 -4.36
N MET A 135 1.85 26.98 -3.95
CA MET A 135 2.58 26.72 -2.70
C MET A 135 1.66 26.69 -1.46
N GLU A 136 0.54 27.40 -1.48
CA GLU A 136 -0.49 27.34 -0.43
C GLU A 136 -1.24 26.01 -0.43
N GLY A 137 -1.47 25.43 -1.61
CA GLY A 137 -2.10 24.11 -1.75
C GLY A 137 -1.23 23.01 -1.16
N SER A 138 0.08 23.02 -1.41
CA SER A 138 1.00 22.03 -0.85
C SER A 138 1.10 22.14 0.69
N LYS A 139 1.11 23.36 1.25
CA LYS A 139 1.08 23.58 2.72
C LYS A 139 -0.20 23.03 3.35
N LEU A 140 -1.36 23.29 2.73
CA LEU A 140 -2.65 22.79 3.23
C LEU A 140 -2.72 21.26 3.14
N LEU A 141 -2.18 20.67 2.09
CA LEU A 141 -2.09 19.23 1.92
C LEU A 141 -1.25 18.60 3.03
N ILE A 142 -0.03 19.11 3.25
CA ILE A 142 0.86 18.61 4.30
C ILE A 142 0.21 18.77 5.69
N TYR A 143 -0.40 19.91 5.97
CA TYR A 143 -1.15 20.10 7.22
C TYR A 143 -2.24 19.07 7.42
N SER A 144 -2.99 18.76 6.36
CA SER A 144 -4.05 17.73 6.41
C SER A 144 -3.48 16.34 6.64
N ILE A 145 -2.36 15.99 6.01
CA ILE A 145 -1.65 14.72 6.22
C ILE A 145 -1.21 14.61 7.68
N ILE A 146 -0.54 15.63 8.23
CA ILE A 146 -0.08 15.65 9.62
C ILE A 146 -1.26 15.55 10.59
N ARG A 147 -2.35 16.26 10.34
CA ARG A 147 -3.56 16.18 11.15
C ARG A 147 -4.15 14.77 11.18
N ILE A 148 -4.24 14.10 10.02
CA ILE A 148 -4.75 12.73 9.92
C ILE A 148 -3.76 11.75 10.58
N SER A 149 -2.46 11.96 10.39
CA SER A 149 -1.42 11.17 11.06
C SER A 149 -1.57 11.21 12.59
N ASN A 150 -1.76 12.40 13.16
CA ASN A 150 -1.99 12.57 14.59
C ASN A 150 -3.32 11.94 15.05
N LEU A 151 -4.37 12.00 14.23
CA LEU A 151 -5.64 11.34 14.52
C LEU A 151 -5.50 9.83 14.58
N ILE A 152 -4.71 9.23 13.67
CA ILE A 152 -4.36 7.80 13.73
C ILE A 152 -3.63 7.51 15.05
N GLY A 153 -2.68 8.36 15.46
CA GLY A 153 -1.97 8.22 16.74
C GLY A 153 -2.90 8.25 17.94
N ALA A 154 -3.85 9.18 17.96
CA ALA A 154 -4.84 9.29 19.03
C ALA A 154 -5.78 8.09 19.12
N ARG A 155 -6.16 7.50 17.96
CA ARG A 155 -7.05 6.34 17.89
C ARG A 155 -6.35 5.03 18.22
N SER A 156 -5.16 4.84 17.65
CA SER A 156 -4.38 3.63 17.86
C SER A 156 -3.69 3.61 19.22
N ARG A 157 -3.45 4.80 19.81
CA ARG A 157 -2.60 5.01 21.00
C ARG A 157 -1.19 4.44 20.87
N ARG A 158 -0.70 4.33 19.61
CA ARG A 158 0.59 3.72 19.27
C ARG A 158 1.54 4.68 18.59
N GLY A 159 1.08 5.89 18.34
CA GLY A 159 1.80 6.97 17.68
C GLY A 159 1.24 7.32 16.30
N PRO A 160 1.72 8.41 15.71
CA PRO A 160 1.22 8.94 14.45
C PRO A 160 1.52 8.01 13.27
N ALA A 161 0.84 8.24 12.14
CA ALA A 161 1.15 7.55 10.90
C ALA A 161 2.57 7.86 10.42
N ASN A 162 3.18 6.92 9.75
CA ASN A 162 4.56 7.02 9.28
C ASN A 162 4.71 6.76 7.78
N PHE A 163 3.63 6.49 7.06
CA PHE A 163 3.65 6.42 5.60
C PHE A 163 2.33 6.88 4.98
N ILE A 164 2.40 7.30 3.73
CA ILE A 164 1.27 7.63 2.88
C ILE A 164 1.42 7.00 1.51
N ILE A 165 0.28 6.71 0.88
CA ILE A 165 0.19 6.22 -0.49
C ILE A 165 -0.69 7.19 -1.26
N CYS A 166 -0.20 7.69 -2.39
CA CYS A 166 -0.90 8.65 -3.23
C CYS A 166 -0.64 8.38 -4.72
N ASN A 167 -1.40 9.04 -5.59
CA ASN A 167 -1.11 9.04 -7.02
C ASN A 167 0.04 9.99 -7.38
N GLY A 168 0.51 9.94 -8.63
CA GLY A 168 1.63 10.77 -9.10
C GLY A 168 1.34 12.28 -9.05
N GLN A 169 0.08 12.72 -9.23
CA GLN A 169 -0.27 14.14 -9.17
C GLN A 169 -0.13 14.70 -7.75
N VAL A 170 -0.64 13.97 -6.77
CA VAL A 170 -0.52 14.35 -5.36
C VAL A 170 0.94 14.23 -4.91
N GLY A 171 1.65 13.20 -5.37
CA GLY A 171 3.09 13.03 -5.11
C GLY A 171 3.92 14.23 -5.56
N ALA A 172 3.66 14.74 -6.77
CA ALA A 172 4.34 15.93 -7.30
C ALA A 172 4.10 17.18 -6.42
N LEU A 173 2.85 17.38 -5.94
CA LEU A 173 2.55 18.49 -5.02
C LEU A 173 3.25 18.36 -3.68
N ILE A 174 3.43 17.15 -3.18
CA ILE A 174 4.15 16.91 -1.91
C ILE A 174 5.64 17.19 -2.10
N GLN A 175 6.21 16.81 -3.25
CA GLN A 175 7.61 17.07 -3.58
C GLN A 175 7.95 18.57 -3.66
N ASP A 176 6.98 19.39 -4.06
CA ASP A 176 7.16 20.85 -4.14
C ASP A 176 7.21 21.55 -2.75
N HIS A 177 6.93 20.83 -1.67
CA HIS A 177 6.91 21.39 -0.33
C HIS A 177 8.31 21.43 0.31
N PRO A 178 8.73 22.55 0.96
CA PRO A 178 10.08 22.67 1.55
C PRO A 178 10.43 21.62 2.62
N SER A 179 9.44 21.03 3.28
CA SER A 179 9.68 19.96 4.27
C SER A 179 9.84 18.57 3.67
N PHE A 180 9.77 18.45 2.33
CA PHE A 180 9.96 17.17 1.67
C PHE A 180 11.45 16.85 1.54
N VAL A 181 11.82 15.64 1.93
CA VAL A 181 13.17 15.12 1.82
C VAL A 181 13.14 13.99 0.78
N PHE A 182 13.87 14.18 -0.31
CA PHE A 182 13.97 13.16 -1.36
C PHE A 182 14.64 11.90 -0.83
N ALA A 183 14.16 10.75 -1.28
CA ALA A 183 14.88 9.50 -1.01
C ALA A 183 16.26 9.59 -1.68
N ASN A 184 17.32 9.28 -0.92
CA ASN A 184 18.68 9.15 -1.47
C ASN A 184 18.71 7.93 -2.40
N SER A 185 18.30 8.13 -3.62
CA SER A 185 18.37 7.08 -4.61
C SER A 185 19.13 7.59 -5.82
N ASN A 186 20.07 6.80 -6.30
CA ASN A 186 20.48 6.78 -7.69
C ASN A 186 19.28 6.38 -8.59
N MET A 187 18.09 6.85 -8.23
CA MET A 187 16.88 6.55 -8.95
C MET A 187 16.92 7.33 -10.24
N SER A 188 17.26 6.62 -11.30
CA SER A 188 16.78 6.99 -12.62
C SER A 188 15.27 7.28 -12.46
N ILE A 189 14.82 8.39 -13.02
CA ILE A 189 13.41 8.78 -13.13
C ILE A 189 12.70 7.81 -14.11
N SER A 190 12.98 6.51 -14.00
CA SER A 190 12.29 5.50 -14.78
C SER A 190 10.89 5.34 -14.20
N LEU A 191 9.91 5.48 -15.06
CA LEU A 191 8.53 5.07 -14.77
C LEU A 191 8.58 3.64 -14.25
N SER A 192 8.40 3.50 -12.96
CA SER A 192 8.37 2.18 -12.34
C SER A 192 6.94 1.68 -12.37
N ASP A 193 6.74 0.49 -12.87
CA ASP A 193 5.44 -0.19 -12.90
C ASP A 193 4.98 -0.62 -11.52
N LYS A 194 5.78 -0.40 -10.48
CA LYS A 194 5.52 -0.78 -9.09
C LYS A 194 5.40 0.41 -8.15
N ILE A 195 4.72 0.23 -7.03
CA ILE A 195 4.63 1.24 -5.97
C ILE A 195 6.04 1.48 -5.42
N ARG A 196 6.44 2.76 -5.35
CA ARG A 196 7.78 3.15 -4.90
C ARG A 196 7.75 4.30 -3.92
N SER A 197 8.72 4.36 -3.03
CA SER A 197 8.99 5.51 -2.20
C SER A 197 9.68 6.62 -3.01
N ILE A 198 9.19 7.84 -2.88
CA ILE A 198 9.79 9.04 -3.49
C ILE A 198 10.57 9.89 -2.50
N GLY A 199 10.35 9.68 -1.20
CA GLY A 199 10.96 10.43 -0.12
C GLY A 199 10.11 10.46 1.12
N SER A 200 10.35 11.44 1.97
CA SER A 200 9.62 11.59 3.24
C SER A 200 9.25 13.04 3.55
N ILE A 201 8.16 13.22 4.27
CA ILE A 201 7.73 14.52 4.81
C ILE A 201 8.31 14.67 6.21
N GLY A 202 9.15 15.70 6.40
CA GLY A 202 9.79 15.97 7.69
C GLY A 202 10.67 14.84 8.23
N GLY A 203 11.10 13.90 7.36
CA GLY A 203 11.90 12.74 7.74
C GLY A 203 11.13 11.59 8.43
N ASN A 204 9.85 11.79 8.76
CA ASN A 204 9.07 10.85 9.57
C ASN A 204 7.97 10.12 8.80
N ILE A 205 7.38 10.75 7.79
CA ILE A 205 6.27 10.18 7.02
C ILE A 205 6.77 9.86 5.61
N GLU A 206 6.91 8.59 5.30
CA GLU A 206 7.36 8.10 4.00
C GLU A 206 6.25 8.22 2.95
N VAL A 207 6.61 8.66 1.75
CA VAL A 207 5.67 8.92 0.65
C VAL A 207 5.85 7.88 -0.44
N PHE A 208 4.82 7.06 -0.65
CA PHE A 208 4.74 6.08 -1.72
C PHE A 208 3.84 6.59 -2.85
N VAL A 209 4.34 6.48 -4.08
CA VAL A 209 3.55 6.76 -5.28
C VAL A 209 3.03 5.45 -5.86
N ASN A 210 1.71 5.41 -6.07
CA ASN A 210 1.01 4.31 -6.67
C ASN A 210 0.76 4.57 -8.17
N PRO A 211 1.44 3.86 -9.07
CA PRO A 211 1.27 4.02 -10.52
C PRO A 211 -0.07 3.46 -11.03
N PHE A 212 -0.72 2.55 -10.27
CA PHE A 212 -1.99 1.93 -10.67
C PHE A 212 -3.20 2.84 -10.43
N GLN A 213 -3.03 3.89 -9.63
CA GLN A 213 -4.10 4.84 -9.35
C GLN A 213 -4.22 5.84 -10.49
N ARG A 214 -5.47 6.05 -10.96
CA ARG A 214 -5.73 7.03 -12.02
C ARG A 214 -5.31 8.42 -11.56
N PHE A 215 -4.80 9.22 -12.50
CA PHE A 215 -4.37 10.59 -12.22
C PHE A 215 -5.50 11.48 -11.68
N THR A 216 -6.75 11.16 -12.03
CA THR A 216 -7.96 11.85 -11.55
C THR A 216 -8.44 11.37 -10.18
N ASP A 217 -7.93 10.24 -9.69
CA ASP A 217 -8.29 9.70 -8.38
C ASP A 217 -7.29 10.16 -7.32
N ASN A 218 -7.60 11.28 -6.67
CA ASN A 218 -6.73 11.92 -5.69
C ASN A 218 -6.97 11.42 -4.26
N ASN A 219 -7.29 10.15 -4.10
CA ASN A 219 -7.38 9.53 -2.80
C ASN A 219 -5.98 9.29 -2.22
N ILE A 220 -5.79 9.65 -0.97
CA ILE A 220 -4.57 9.39 -0.21
C ILE A 220 -4.90 8.40 0.90
N ILE A 221 -4.09 7.37 1.03
CA ILE A 221 -4.13 6.46 2.16
C ILE A 221 -3.01 6.86 3.10
N VAL A 222 -3.37 7.15 4.33
CA VAL A 222 -2.43 7.44 5.41
C VAL A 222 -2.41 6.22 6.32
N GLY A 223 -1.24 5.66 6.52
CA GLY A 223 -1.07 4.43 7.26
C GLY A 223 0.06 4.50 8.27
N ARG A 224 -0.01 3.60 9.24
CA ARG A 224 1.05 3.38 10.19
C ARG A 224 1.64 2.00 9.98
N LYS A 225 2.93 1.96 9.67
CA LYS A 225 3.77 0.77 9.80
C LYS A 225 4.03 0.56 11.29
N THR A 226 3.61 -0.56 11.80
CA THR A 226 3.81 -0.89 13.20
C THR A 226 5.18 -1.53 13.42
N GLN A 227 5.63 -1.48 14.68
CA GLN A 227 6.86 -2.14 15.09
C GLN A 227 6.70 -3.67 15.06
N GLU A 228 7.79 -4.37 15.28
CA GLU A 228 7.94 -5.82 15.14
C GLU A 228 6.84 -6.66 15.81
N TYR A 229 6.27 -6.15 16.89
CA TYR A 229 5.30 -6.90 17.71
C TYR A 229 3.82 -6.64 17.37
N GLU A 230 3.52 -5.65 16.51
CA GLU A 230 2.16 -5.28 16.12
C GLU A 230 2.07 -4.76 14.70
N PRO A 231 2.41 -5.59 13.71
CA PRO A 231 2.19 -5.22 12.34
C PRO A 231 0.67 -5.15 12.09
N GLY A 232 0.21 -4.07 11.47
CA GLY A 232 -1.20 -3.94 11.08
C GLY A 232 -1.59 -5.01 10.06
N VAL A 233 -0.66 -5.44 9.22
CA VAL A 233 -0.85 -6.45 8.17
C VAL A 233 0.37 -7.37 8.14
N TYR A 234 0.10 -8.67 8.02
CA TYR A 234 1.10 -9.70 7.76
C TYR A 234 1.00 -10.17 6.31
N ILE A 235 2.13 -10.35 5.66
CA ILE A 235 2.27 -11.12 4.44
C ILE A 235 2.77 -12.51 4.87
N VAL A 236 1.94 -13.51 4.67
CA VAL A 236 2.24 -14.89 5.06
C VAL A 236 2.64 -15.65 3.82
N GLU A 237 3.86 -16.17 3.82
CA GLU A 237 4.41 -16.94 2.71
C GLU A 237 4.75 -18.36 3.17
N ASN A 238 4.65 -19.32 2.27
CA ASN A 238 5.15 -20.67 2.53
C ASN A 238 6.66 -20.70 2.26
N LYS A 239 7.41 -21.40 3.08
CA LYS A 239 8.84 -21.63 2.84
C LYS A 239 9.02 -22.40 1.53
N GLY A 240 9.70 -21.79 0.54
CA GLY A 240 9.78 -22.33 -0.82
C GLY A 240 8.57 -22.02 -1.70
N SER A 241 7.84 -20.96 -1.39
CA SER A 241 6.58 -20.56 -2.10
C SER A 241 6.77 -20.13 -3.55
N LYS A 242 8.01 -19.86 -3.98
CA LYS A 242 8.31 -19.48 -5.37
C LYS A 242 8.78 -20.71 -6.13
N GLU A 243 7.94 -21.19 -7.03
CA GLU A 243 8.28 -22.24 -7.97
C GLU A 243 8.23 -21.71 -9.40
N ILE A 244 9.29 -21.96 -10.17
CA ILE A 244 9.29 -21.70 -11.61
C ILE A 244 9.07 -23.04 -12.28
N LEU A 245 7.92 -23.17 -12.94
CA LEU A 245 7.59 -24.36 -13.76
C LEU A 245 7.83 -24.01 -15.22
N GLU A 246 8.56 -24.90 -15.90
CA GLU A 246 8.80 -24.83 -17.32
C GLU A 246 8.08 -25.99 -18.03
N THR A 247 7.33 -25.66 -19.07
CA THR A 247 6.70 -26.66 -19.96
C THR A 247 6.99 -26.26 -21.38
N ALA A 248 7.42 -27.22 -22.20
CA ALA A 248 7.60 -27.04 -23.62
C ALA A 248 6.52 -27.80 -24.38
N MET A 249 5.87 -27.18 -25.35
CA MET A 249 4.85 -27.76 -26.18
C MET A 249 5.07 -27.36 -27.66
N TRP A 250 4.80 -28.27 -28.58
CA TRP A 250 4.76 -27.98 -30.01
C TRP A 250 3.39 -27.42 -30.37
N GLU A 251 3.33 -26.21 -30.89
CA GLU A 251 2.14 -25.59 -31.46
C GLU A 251 2.50 -25.15 -32.92
N GLU A 252 1.77 -25.67 -33.91
CA GLU A 252 1.88 -25.27 -35.32
C GLU A 252 3.34 -25.22 -35.86
N ASP A 253 4.08 -26.32 -35.70
CA ASP A 253 5.49 -26.50 -36.09
C ASP A 253 6.51 -25.58 -35.33
N LYS A 254 6.09 -24.94 -34.27
CA LYS A 254 6.96 -24.14 -33.40
C LYS A 254 7.01 -24.70 -32.01
N MET A 255 8.21 -24.71 -31.44
CA MET A 255 8.39 -25.09 -30.03
C MET A 255 8.14 -23.90 -29.12
N ILE A 256 7.03 -23.92 -28.40
CA ILE A 256 6.66 -22.88 -27.45
C ILE A 256 7.06 -23.32 -26.04
N LYS A 257 7.93 -22.55 -25.42
CA LYS A 257 8.29 -22.69 -24.01
C LYS A 257 7.36 -21.83 -23.15
N THR A 258 6.66 -22.45 -22.22
CA THR A 258 5.85 -21.72 -21.24
C THR A 258 6.56 -21.76 -19.90
N LYS A 259 6.95 -20.58 -19.40
CA LYS A 259 7.48 -20.42 -18.05
C LYS A 259 6.39 -19.85 -17.16
N SER A 260 6.18 -20.43 -16.00
CA SER A 260 5.22 -19.96 -15.01
C SER A 260 5.86 -19.80 -13.65
N LEU A 261 5.70 -18.64 -13.05
CA LEU A 261 6.06 -18.37 -11.67
C LEU A 261 4.82 -18.59 -10.80
N ILE A 262 4.91 -19.49 -9.85
CA ILE A 262 3.85 -19.79 -8.88
C ILE A 262 4.29 -19.29 -7.51
N GLU A 263 3.44 -18.49 -6.89
CA GLU A 263 3.63 -17.99 -5.54
C GLU A 263 2.44 -18.37 -4.65
N ARG A 264 2.70 -18.78 -3.41
CA ARG A 264 1.67 -19.08 -2.43
C ARG A 264 1.81 -18.13 -1.26
N LEU A 265 0.91 -17.18 -1.16
CA LEU A 265 0.92 -16.17 -0.10
C LEU A 265 -0.50 -15.76 0.32
N SER A 266 -0.61 -15.17 1.49
CA SER A 266 -1.86 -14.61 2.00
C SER A 266 -1.58 -13.31 2.76
N PHE A 267 -2.54 -12.38 2.70
CA PHE A 267 -2.49 -11.13 3.44
C PHE A 267 -3.42 -11.21 4.63
N VAL A 268 -2.87 -11.13 5.84
CA VAL A 268 -3.62 -11.28 7.08
C VAL A 268 -3.64 -9.98 7.85
N GLN A 269 -4.86 -9.57 8.19
CA GLN A 269 -5.10 -8.39 9.00
C GLN A 269 -5.19 -8.78 10.48
N THR A 270 -4.59 -7.98 11.35
CA THR A 270 -4.73 -8.14 12.80
C THR A 270 -6.02 -7.51 13.29
N LYS A 271 -6.45 -7.91 14.48
CA LYS A 271 -7.59 -7.30 15.16
C LYS A 271 -7.27 -5.82 15.42
N ASN A 272 -8.20 -4.92 15.11
CA ASN A 272 -8.03 -3.46 15.22
C ASN A 272 -7.01 -2.80 14.24
N SER A 273 -6.53 -3.52 13.22
CA SER A 273 -5.62 -2.92 12.23
C SER A 273 -6.25 -1.76 11.46
N SER A 274 -7.57 -1.73 11.31
CA SER A 274 -8.33 -0.61 10.74
C SER A 274 -8.04 0.74 11.39
N ARG A 275 -7.69 0.77 12.69
CA ARG A 275 -7.36 2.00 13.42
C ARG A 275 -6.05 2.65 12.98
N ASN A 276 -5.19 1.89 12.32
CA ASN A 276 -3.89 2.33 11.81
C ASN A 276 -3.96 2.95 10.41
N PHE A 277 -5.11 2.94 9.77
CA PHE A 277 -5.28 3.39 8.40
C PHE A 277 -6.44 4.38 8.28
N MET A 278 -6.24 5.40 7.44
CA MET A 278 -7.29 6.35 7.07
C MET A 278 -7.14 6.75 5.61
N LYS A 279 -8.28 6.92 4.95
CA LYS A 279 -8.35 7.42 3.58
C LYS A 279 -8.94 8.82 3.59
N PHE A 280 -8.38 9.72 2.80
CA PHE A 280 -8.99 11.00 2.53
C PHE A 280 -8.83 11.39 1.06
N GLU A 281 -9.77 12.19 0.57
CA GLU A 281 -9.82 12.63 -0.80
C GLU A 281 -9.33 14.08 -0.90
N VAL A 282 -8.47 14.33 -1.89
CA VAL A 282 -7.99 15.67 -2.23
C VAL A 282 -8.77 16.15 -3.45
N GLU A 283 -9.49 17.26 -3.31
CA GLU A 283 -10.25 17.86 -4.39
C GLU A 283 -9.57 19.15 -4.88
N PHE A 284 -9.15 19.16 -6.13
CA PHE A 284 -8.58 20.34 -6.77
C PHE A 284 -9.72 21.27 -7.22
N THR A 285 -9.96 22.32 -6.46
CA THR A 285 -10.98 23.31 -6.83
C THR A 285 -10.36 24.38 -7.73
N LYS A 286 -10.83 24.48 -8.96
CA LYS A 286 -10.67 25.70 -9.75
C LYS A 286 -11.59 26.74 -9.14
N LYS A 287 -11.08 27.88 -8.61
CA LYS A 287 -11.94 29.00 -8.21
C LYS A 287 -12.83 29.35 -9.39
N PRO A 288 -14.16 29.26 -9.30
CA PRO A 288 -15.02 29.64 -10.41
C PRO A 288 -14.79 31.13 -10.74
N LEU A 289 -14.76 31.45 -12.03
CA LEU A 289 -14.43 32.79 -12.54
C LEU A 289 -15.23 33.92 -11.87
N TRP A 290 -16.49 33.65 -11.47
CA TRP A 290 -17.37 34.64 -10.80
C TRP A 290 -16.88 35.00 -9.37
N ARG A 291 -16.17 34.13 -8.66
CA ARG A 291 -15.53 34.49 -7.37
C ARG A 291 -14.27 35.35 -7.53
N ARG A 292 -13.65 35.35 -8.71
CA ARG A 292 -12.55 36.27 -9.01
C ARG A 292 -13.00 37.71 -9.18
N MET A 293 -14.28 37.94 -9.58
CA MET A 293 -14.83 39.29 -9.76
C MET A 293 -15.39 39.92 -8.48
N LEU A 294 -15.58 39.16 -7.39
CA LEU A 294 -16.12 39.65 -6.13
C LEU A 294 -15.06 40.15 -5.14
N PHE A 295 -13.76 40.03 -5.46
CA PHE A 295 -12.64 40.46 -4.63
C PHE A 295 -11.67 41.37 -5.37
N ILE A 296 -12.17 42.20 -6.33
CA ILE A 296 -11.49 43.37 -6.84
C ILE A 296 -12.16 44.62 -6.26
#